data_01d82c7e77c1be38ad4b3c660660f96b
#
_entry.id   01d82c7e77c1be38ad4b3c660660f96b
#
_cell.length_a   1.000
_cell.length_b   1.000
_cell.length_c   1.000
_cell.angle_alpha   90.00
_cell.angle_beta   90.00
_cell.angle_gamma   90.00
#
_symmetry.space_group_name_H-M   'P 1'
#
loop_
_entity.id
_entity.type
_entity.pdbx_description
1 polymer ?
#
loop_
_entity_poly.entity_id
_entity_poly.type
_entity_poly.pdbx_seq_one_letter_code
_entity_poly.pdbx_strand_id
1 'polypeptide(L)'
;GCQPAAVIGHSMGEVAAAYAAGVLSLDDAVRVICVRSRLLGEGEANLSAEEQGGMALVEYSADEIAQLVAENPGKFDTVEPAVYAAPTQITVGGRKIDVKAFVDYATEHGKFARMLPVNGAGHTSMVAPLIGELIGEIADIEPRPLRCTLFSSIDKDAVYRAGDTPT
;
A
#
# COMPACT_ATOMS: atom_id res chain seq x y z
N GLY A 1 -30.02 -12.99 1.68
CA GLY A 1 -28.59 -13.23 1.54
C GLY A 1 -27.88 -13.08 2.87
N CYS A 2 -26.64 -13.62 2.98
CA CYS A 2 -25.82 -13.42 4.18
C CYS A 2 -25.36 -11.96 4.27
N GLN A 3 -25.40 -11.41 5.48
CA GLN A 3 -24.80 -10.11 5.77
C GLN A 3 -23.55 -10.34 6.62
N PRO A 4 -22.41 -9.71 6.34
CA PRO A 4 -21.22 -9.84 7.15
C PRO A 4 -21.44 -9.17 8.51
N ALA A 5 -20.95 -9.80 9.59
CA ALA A 5 -20.90 -9.17 10.91
C ALA A 5 -19.77 -8.11 10.99
N ALA A 6 -18.69 -8.35 10.27
CA ALA A 6 -17.56 -7.45 10.15
C ALA A 6 -16.85 -7.65 8.82
N VAL A 7 -16.12 -6.63 8.38
CA VAL A 7 -15.30 -6.65 7.16
C VAL A 7 -13.91 -6.09 7.46
N ILE A 8 -12.95 -6.55 6.70
CA ILE A 8 -11.58 -6.00 6.64
C ILE A 8 -11.11 -6.06 5.19
N GLY A 9 -10.36 -5.07 4.77
CA GLY A 9 -9.72 -5.03 3.46
C GLY A 9 -8.23 -4.78 3.60
N HIS A 10 -7.43 -5.33 2.69
CA HIS A 10 -6.00 -5.06 2.63
C HIS A 10 -5.69 -4.24 1.39
N SER A 11 -4.96 -3.13 1.55
CA SER A 11 -4.57 -2.23 0.45
C SER A 11 -5.80 -1.76 -0.35
N MET A 12 -5.86 -2.05 -1.64
CA MET A 12 -7.01 -1.75 -2.51
C MET A 12 -8.31 -2.40 -2.00
N GLY A 13 -8.22 -3.49 -1.26
CA GLY A 13 -9.35 -4.14 -0.60
C GLY A 13 -10.03 -3.29 0.49
N GLU A 14 -9.37 -2.25 1.02
CA GLU A 14 -10.00 -1.27 1.94
C GLU A 14 -11.20 -0.59 1.30
N VAL A 15 -11.12 -0.24 0.01
CA VAL A 15 -12.23 0.38 -0.71
C VAL A 15 -13.41 -0.59 -0.87
N ALA A 16 -13.11 -1.87 -1.17
CA ALA A 16 -14.13 -2.92 -1.24
C ALA A 16 -14.78 -3.17 0.13
N ALA A 17 -13.98 -3.17 1.22
CA ALA A 17 -14.48 -3.29 2.58
C ALA A 17 -15.38 -2.10 2.97
N ALA A 18 -14.97 -0.87 2.63
CA ALA A 18 -15.75 0.34 2.86
C ALA A 18 -17.11 0.30 2.11
N TYR A 19 -17.10 -0.17 0.86
CA TYR A 19 -18.35 -0.41 0.12
C TYR A 19 -19.22 -1.49 0.78
N ALA A 20 -18.66 -2.63 1.14
CA ALA A 20 -19.38 -3.73 1.80
C ALA A 20 -19.95 -3.30 3.15
N ALA A 21 -19.22 -2.48 3.92
CA ALA A 21 -19.68 -1.90 5.17
C ALA A 21 -20.74 -0.79 4.97
N GLY A 22 -20.92 -0.28 3.75
CA GLY A 22 -21.89 0.75 3.41
C GLY A 22 -21.41 2.20 3.57
N VAL A 23 -20.12 2.41 3.87
CA VAL A 23 -19.49 3.74 3.97
C VAL A 23 -19.51 4.46 2.62
N LEU A 24 -19.17 3.73 1.55
CA LEU A 24 -19.17 4.23 0.19
C LEU A 24 -20.35 3.67 -0.60
N SER A 25 -20.86 4.47 -1.54
CA SER A 25 -21.70 3.92 -2.61
C SER A 25 -20.85 3.11 -3.59
N LEU A 26 -21.51 2.36 -4.48
CA LEU A 26 -20.77 1.66 -5.54
C LEU A 26 -20.05 2.64 -6.45
N ASP A 27 -20.70 3.74 -6.81
CA ASP A 27 -20.15 4.76 -7.70
C ASP A 27 -18.94 5.43 -7.07
N ASP A 28 -19.00 5.78 -5.77
CA ASP A 28 -17.87 6.35 -5.03
C ASP A 28 -16.70 5.35 -4.94
N ALA A 29 -16.99 4.09 -4.60
CA ALA A 29 -15.96 3.05 -4.52
C ALA A 29 -15.26 2.82 -5.87
N VAL A 30 -16.03 2.75 -6.96
CA VAL A 30 -15.49 2.62 -8.32
C VAL A 30 -14.66 3.86 -8.67
N ARG A 31 -15.15 5.07 -8.36
CA ARG A 31 -14.42 6.32 -8.59
C ARG A 31 -13.06 6.32 -7.88
N VAL A 32 -13.02 6.00 -6.59
CA VAL A 32 -11.76 5.93 -5.82
C VAL A 32 -10.78 4.95 -6.47
N ILE A 33 -11.23 3.74 -6.84
CA ILE A 33 -10.36 2.74 -7.47
C ILE A 33 -9.87 3.20 -8.84
N CYS A 34 -10.75 3.75 -9.68
CA CYS A 34 -10.38 4.19 -11.03
C CYS A 34 -9.40 5.36 -10.99
N VAL A 35 -9.66 6.38 -10.16
CA VAL A 35 -8.77 7.54 -10.00
C VAL A 35 -7.41 7.10 -9.46
N ARG A 36 -7.39 6.31 -8.37
CA ARG A 36 -6.16 5.78 -7.81
C ARG A 36 -5.34 5.00 -8.83
N SER A 37 -5.98 4.09 -9.56
CA SER A 37 -5.29 3.23 -10.54
C SER A 37 -4.75 4.04 -11.72
N ARG A 38 -5.49 5.03 -12.19
CA ARG A 38 -5.05 5.95 -13.23
C ARG A 38 -3.82 6.73 -12.78
N LEU A 39 -3.88 7.38 -11.63
CA LEU A 39 -2.78 8.19 -11.10
C LEU A 39 -1.51 7.37 -10.89
N LEU A 40 -1.60 6.17 -10.33
CA LEU A 40 -0.46 5.27 -10.17
C LEU A 40 0.12 4.85 -11.53
N GLY A 41 -0.72 4.51 -12.50
CA GLY A 41 -0.28 4.13 -13.84
C GLY A 41 0.38 5.28 -14.61
N GLU A 42 -0.22 6.47 -14.58
CA GLU A 42 0.33 7.67 -15.21
C GLU A 42 1.63 8.13 -14.52
N GLY A 43 1.65 8.09 -13.18
CA GLY A 43 2.84 8.42 -12.40
C GLY A 43 4.02 7.52 -12.77
N GLU A 44 3.80 6.21 -12.80
CA GLU A 44 4.84 5.24 -13.17
C GLU A 44 5.27 5.37 -14.64
N ALA A 45 4.33 5.59 -15.56
CA ALA A 45 4.61 5.73 -16.99
C ALA A 45 5.45 6.97 -17.33
N ASN A 46 5.39 8.01 -16.50
CA ASN A 46 6.16 9.24 -16.66
C ASN A 46 7.57 9.15 -16.09
N LEU A 47 7.90 8.08 -15.36
CA LEU A 47 9.24 7.87 -14.81
C LEU A 47 10.19 7.28 -15.87
N SER A 48 11.46 7.67 -15.81
CA SER A 48 12.52 6.98 -16.55
C SER A 48 12.68 5.53 -16.04
N ALA A 49 13.28 4.66 -16.85
CA ALA A 49 13.52 3.27 -16.46
C ALA A 49 14.34 3.12 -15.15
N GLU A 50 15.15 4.12 -14.82
CA GLU A 50 15.96 4.16 -13.60
C GLU A 50 15.15 4.60 -12.36
N GLU A 51 14.08 5.36 -12.58
CA GLU A 51 13.21 5.89 -11.53
C GLU A 51 11.99 5.01 -11.26
N GLN A 52 11.68 4.06 -12.18
CA GLN A 52 10.55 3.16 -12.01
C GLN A 52 10.59 2.40 -10.69
N GLY A 53 9.40 2.30 -10.08
CA GLY A 53 9.23 1.60 -8.82
C GLY A 53 9.22 0.08 -8.97
N GLY A 54 9.53 -0.58 -7.87
CA GLY A 54 9.44 -2.03 -7.73
C GLY A 54 9.15 -2.42 -6.30
N MET A 55 8.69 -3.64 -6.12
CA MET A 55 8.39 -4.20 -4.80
C MET A 55 8.95 -5.61 -4.67
N ALA A 56 9.30 -6.00 -3.45
CA ALA A 56 9.76 -7.36 -3.15
C ALA A 56 9.27 -7.80 -1.77
N LEU A 57 8.98 -9.09 -1.64
CA LEU A 57 8.78 -9.73 -0.34
C LEU A 57 10.15 -10.17 0.20
N VAL A 58 10.44 -9.83 1.46
CA VAL A 58 11.72 -10.12 2.10
C VAL A 58 11.52 -10.67 3.51
N GLU A 59 12.44 -11.53 3.95
CA GLU A 59 12.46 -12.14 5.28
C GLU A 59 13.32 -11.31 6.25
N TYR A 60 12.87 -10.07 6.48
CA TYR A 60 13.46 -9.14 7.44
C TYR A 60 12.35 -8.44 8.23
N SER A 61 12.67 -8.00 9.44
CA SER A 61 11.85 -7.02 10.16
C SER A 61 12.05 -5.61 9.59
N ALA A 62 11.12 -4.70 9.90
CA ALA A 62 11.24 -3.30 9.47
C ALA A 62 12.50 -2.64 10.04
N ASP A 63 12.87 -2.95 11.29
CA ASP A 63 14.06 -2.40 11.93
C ASP A 63 15.36 -2.90 11.26
N GLU A 64 15.43 -4.18 10.91
CA GLU A 64 16.55 -4.74 10.15
C GLU A 64 16.67 -4.10 8.77
N ILE A 65 15.54 -3.83 8.08
CA ILE A 65 15.55 -3.14 6.78
C ILE A 65 16.11 -1.73 6.95
N ALA A 66 15.60 -0.96 7.93
CA ALA A 66 16.07 0.40 8.19
C ALA A 66 17.57 0.44 8.51
N GLN A 67 18.04 -0.50 9.31
CA GLN A 67 19.47 -0.63 9.65
C GLN A 67 20.31 -0.95 8.40
N LEU A 68 19.90 -1.93 7.60
CA LEU A 68 20.62 -2.32 6.38
C LEU A 68 20.71 -1.20 5.36
N VAL A 69 19.64 -0.42 5.18
CA VAL A 69 19.65 0.76 4.31
C VAL A 69 20.65 1.80 4.84
N ALA A 70 20.63 2.09 6.15
CA ALA A 70 21.55 3.05 6.76
C ALA A 70 23.02 2.62 6.70
N GLU A 71 23.31 1.32 6.80
CA GLU A 71 24.66 0.76 6.76
C GLU A 71 25.23 0.63 5.34
N ASN A 72 24.39 0.73 4.30
CA ASN A 72 24.80 0.53 2.90
C ASN A 72 24.39 1.72 2.00
N PRO A 73 24.89 2.95 2.28
CA PRO A 73 24.55 4.13 1.50
C PRO A 73 24.97 3.94 0.03
N GLY A 74 24.12 4.39 -0.89
CA GLY A 74 24.33 4.29 -2.33
C GLY A 74 23.96 2.94 -2.95
N LYS A 75 23.52 1.95 -2.15
CA LYS A 75 23.13 0.62 -2.68
C LYS A 75 21.63 0.44 -2.85
N PHE A 76 20.85 0.81 -1.82
CA PHE A 76 19.41 0.66 -1.81
C PHE A 76 18.71 1.78 -1.03
N ASP A 77 19.13 3.00 -1.31
CA ASP A 77 18.74 4.21 -0.59
C ASP A 77 17.23 4.49 -0.58
N THR A 78 16.51 4.02 -1.59
CA THR A 78 15.05 4.22 -1.69
C THR A 78 14.24 3.07 -1.14
N VAL A 79 14.89 2.01 -0.63
CA VAL A 79 14.19 0.84 -0.10
C VAL A 79 13.57 1.18 1.25
N GLU A 80 12.27 1.02 1.33
CA GLU A 80 11.49 1.23 2.55
C GLU A 80 10.40 0.17 2.74
N PRO A 81 9.97 -0.11 3.98
CA PRO A 81 8.83 -0.97 4.24
C PRO A 81 7.54 -0.41 3.61
N ALA A 82 6.88 -1.21 2.78
CA ALA A 82 5.61 -0.87 2.14
C ALA A 82 4.43 -1.62 2.79
N VAL A 83 4.62 -2.90 3.13
CA VAL A 83 3.58 -3.73 3.77
C VAL A 83 4.18 -4.57 4.90
N TYR A 84 3.59 -4.48 6.05
CA TYR A 84 3.95 -5.26 7.25
C TYR A 84 3.09 -6.53 7.30
N ALA A 85 3.49 -7.58 6.57
CA ALA A 85 2.71 -8.82 6.49
C ALA A 85 2.86 -9.69 7.74
N ALA A 86 4.06 -9.71 8.34
CA ALA A 86 4.36 -10.37 9.61
C ALA A 86 5.60 -9.70 10.23
N PRO A 87 5.95 -9.99 11.50
CA PRO A 87 7.10 -9.37 12.17
C PRO A 87 8.43 -9.48 11.40
N THR A 88 8.63 -10.55 10.67
CA THR A 88 9.83 -10.83 9.87
C THR A 88 9.53 -11.09 8.39
N GLN A 89 8.37 -10.66 7.92
CA GLN A 89 7.98 -10.73 6.51
C GLN A 89 7.41 -9.39 6.09
N ILE A 90 8.24 -8.62 5.42
CA ILE A 90 7.91 -7.27 4.96
C ILE A 90 7.89 -7.27 3.42
N THR A 91 6.92 -6.60 2.84
CA THR A 91 7.05 -6.16 1.46
C THR A 91 7.75 -4.82 1.46
N VAL A 92 8.89 -4.74 0.82
CA VAL A 92 9.62 -3.49 0.59
C VAL A 92 9.25 -2.90 -0.77
N GLY A 93 9.38 -1.60 -0.90
CA GLY A 93 9.25 -0.88 -2.15
C GLY A 93 10.31 0.21 -2.26
N GLY A 94 10.47 0.76 -3.45
CA GLY A 94 11.46 1.77 -3.78
C GLY A 94 11.74 1.76 -5.28
N ARG A 95 12.81 2.44 -5.73
CA ARG A 95 13.27 2.29 -7.12
C ARG A 95 13.59 0.83 -7.41
N LYS A 96 13.16 0.36 -8.55
CA LYS A 96 13.29 -1.05 -8.94
C LYS A 96 14.73 -1.56 -8.89
N ILE A 97 15.69 -0.70 -9.24
CA ILE A 97 17.11 -1.03 -9.17
C ILE A 97 17.58 -1.24 -7.72
N ASP A 98 17.15 -0.40 -6.81
CA ASP A 98 17.52 -0.48 -5.38
C ASP A 98 16.85 -1.69 -4.73
N VAL A 99 15.55 -1.93 -5.02
CA VAL A 99 14.84 -3.11 -4.52
C VAL A 99 15.47 -4.40 -5.02
N LYS A 100 15.89 -4.43 -6.30
CA LYS A 100 16.61 -5.58 -6.84
C LYS A 100 17.94 -5.80 -6.14
N ALA A 101 18.72 -4.76 -5.92
CA ALA A 101 19.99 -4.86 -5.19
C ALA A 101 19.77 -5.36 -3.75
N PHE A 102 18.69 -4.95 -3.10
CA PHE A 102 18.32 -5.45 -1.77
C PHE A 102 17.94 -6.94 -1.79
N VAL A 103 17.19 -7.39 -2.80
CA VAL A 103 16.84 -8.80 -2.99
C VAL A 103 18.08 -9.66 -3.22
N ASP A 104 19.00 -9.20 -4.07
CA ASP A 104 20.27 -9.89 -4.35
C ASP A 104 21.08 -10.00 -3.04
N TYR A 105 21.24 -8.91 -2.30
CA TYR A 105 21.88 -8.89 -0.99
C TYR A 105 21.26 -9.88 0.01
N ALA A 106 19.93 -9.84 0.16
CA ALA A 106 19.21 -10.73 1.07
C ALA A 106 19.44 -12.21 0.74
N THR A 107 19.39 -12.54 -0.56
CA THR A 107 19.62 -13.91 -1.06
C THR A 107 21.05 -14.39 -0.79
N GLU A 108 22.05 -13.53 -1.01
CA GLU A 108 23.47 -13.81 -0.70
C GLU A 108 23.70 -14.08 0.80
N HIS A 109 22.87 -13.47 1.66
CA HIS A 109 22.92 -13.67 3.11
C HIS A 109 21.97 -14.77 3.62
N GLY A 110 21.46 -15.63 2.72
CA GLY A 110 20.65 -16.78 3.07
C GLY A 110 19.22 -16.43 3.54
N LYS A 111 18.75 -15.22 3.29
CA LYS A 111 17.38 -14.80 3.59
C LYS A 111 16.47 -15.01 2.39
N PHE A 112 15.20 -15.31 2.66
CA PHE A 112 14.21 -15.33 1.59
C PHE A 112 13.95 -13.90 1.09
N ALA A 113 14.06 -13.71 -0.22
CA ALA A 113 13.71 -12.47 -0.90
C ALA A 113 13.23 -12.76 -2.32
N ARG A 114 12.16 -12.06 -2.76
CA ARG A 114 11.59 -12.26 -4.08
C ARG A 114 10.95 -10.99 -4.61
N MET A 115 11.38 -10.57 -5.81
CA MET A 115 10.69 -9.50 -6.55
C MET A 115 9.24 -9.88 -6.82
N LEU A 116 8.34 -8.92 -6.64
CA LEU A 116 6.93 -9.08 -7.00
C LEU A 116 6.72 -8.68 -8.47
N PRO A 117 5.82 -9.36 -9.19
CA PRO A 117 5.51 -9.06 -10.59
C PRO A 117 4.53 -7.87 -10.69
N VAL A 118 4.92 -6.74 -10.10
CA VAL A 118 4.14 -5.49 -10.08
C VAL A 118 5.00 -4.37 -10.63
N ASN A 119 4.35 -3.38 -11.24
CA ASN A 119 4.97 -2.13 -11.64
C ASN A 119 4.64 -1.06 -10.60
N GLY A 120 5.64 -0.25 -10.26
CA GLY A 120 5.52 0.79 -9.25
C GLY A 120 5.79 0.30 -7.82
N ALA A 121 5.99 1.24 -6.93
CA ALA A 121 6.24 1.05 -5.51
C ALA A 121 5.09 1.65 -4.69
N GLY A 122 3.93 1.00 -4.75
CA GLY A 122 2.78 1.37 -3.93
C GLY A 122 3.10 1.29 -2.43
N HIS A 123 2.42 2.10 -1.62
CA HIS A 123 2.62 2.19 -0.16
C HIS A 123 4.01 2.67 0.28
N THR A 124 4.71 3.41 -0.59
CA THR A 124 6.00 4.04 -0.29
C THR A 124 5.93 5.55 -0.48
N SER A 125 6.99 6.24 -0.10
CA SER A 125 7.14 7.68 -0.35
C SER A 125 7.05 8.08 -1.83
N MET A 126 7.28 7.15 -2.75
CA MET A 126 7.18 7.38 -4.20
C MET A 126 5.77 7.77 -4.67
N VAL A 127 4.72 7.42 -3.92
CA VAL A 127 3.33 7.81 -4.28
C VAL A 127 2.93 9.16 -3.70
N ALA A 128 3.73 9.76 -2.85
CA ALA A 128 3.42 11.04 -2.19
C ALA A 128 3.04 12.17 -3.16
N PRO A 129 3.70 12.34 -4.33
CA PRO A 129 3.34 13.37 -5.30
C PRO A 129 1.92 13.25 -5.85
N LEU A 130 1.33 12.04 -5.83
CA LEU A 130 0.01 11.76 -6.40
C LEU A 130 -1.14 12.03 -5.41
N ILE A 131 -0.85 12.15 -4.12
CA ILE A 131 -1.86 12.23 -3.05
C ILE A 131 -2.73 13.48 -3.20
N GLY A 132 -2.13 14.62 -3.54
CA GLY A 132 -2.86 15.88 -3.67
C GLY A 132 -3.92 15.83 -4.78
N GLU A 133 -3.59 15.25 -5.93
CA GLU A 133 -4.53 15.06 -7.04
C GLU A 133 -5.62 14.06 -6.68
N LEU A 134 -5.27 12.93 -6.05
CA LEU A 134 -6.24 11.95 -5.58
C LEU A 134 -7.27 12.61 -4.65
N ILE A 135 -6.80 13.35 -3.64
CA ILE A 135 -7.68 14.04 -2.69
C ILE A 135 -8.62 15.02 -3.43
N GLY A 136 -8.08 15.78 -4.39
CA GLY A 136 -8.88 16.73 -5.17
C GLY A 136 -10.00 16.06 -5.97
N GLU A 137 -9.72 14.88 -6.54
CA GLU A 137 -10.68 14.15 -7.38
C GLU A 137 -11.76 13.38 -6.60
N ILE A 138 -11.57 13.16 -5.30
CA ILE A 138 -12.52 12.45 -4.44
C ILE A 138 -13.07 13.32 -3.30
N ALA A 139 -12.78 14.62 -3.30
CA ALA A 139 -13.10 15.55 -2.21
C ALA A 139 -14.59 15.71 -1.93
N ASP A 140 -15.45 15.44 -2.91
CA ASP A 140 -16.91 15.52 -2.82
C ASP A 140 -17.58 14.22 -2.35
N ILE A 141 -16.80 13.16 -2.09
CA ILE A 141 -17.33 11.91 -1.55
C ILE A 141 -17.70 12.12 -0.09
N GLU A 142 -18.95 11.86 0.24
CA GLU A 142 -19.47 11.93 1.60
C GLU A 142 -19.60 10.51 2.20
N PRO A 143 -18.79 10.17 3.22
CA PRO A 143 -18.90 8.89 3.91
C PRO A 143 -20.28 8.74 4.57
N ARG A 144 -20.80 7.52 4.57
CA ARG A 144 -22.10 7.16 5.15
C ARG A 144 -21.91 6.35 6.44
N PRO A 145 -22.92 6.27 7.30
CA PRO A 145 -22.88 5.40 8.47
C PRO A 145 -22.70 3.94 8.08
N LEU A 146 -21.81 3.23 8.79
CA LEU A 146 -21.54 1.81 8.58
C LEU A 146 -22.76 0.94 8.90
N ARG A 147 -22.94 -0.12 8.12
CA ARG A 147 -23.95 -1.17 8.38
C ARG A 147 -23.39 -2.35 9.18
N CYS A 148 -22.08 -2.54 9.19
CA CYS A 148 -21.38 -3.56 9.97
C CYS A 148 -20.02 -3.02 10.43
N THR A 149 -19.35 -3.75 11.30
CA THR A 149 -18.01 -3.36 11.78
C THR A 149 -16.99 -3.40 10.65
N LEU A 150 -16.18 -2.35 10.55
CA LEU A 150 -15.03 -2.25 9.65
C LEU A 150 -13.74 -2.20 10.47
N PHE A 151 -12.82 -3.11 10.19
CA PHE A 151 -11.45 -3.07 10.71
C PHE A 151 -10.54 -2.43 9.68
N SER A 152 -9.75 -1.44 10.10
CA SER A 152 -8.74 -0.84 9.23
C SER A 152 -7.49 -1.71 9.19
N SER A 153 -6.87 -1.86 8.01
CA SER A 153 -5.54 -2.45 7.86
C SER A 153 -4.43 -1.39 7.89
N ILE A 154 -4.80 -0.10 7.93
CA ILE A 154 -3.88 1.04 7.97
C ILE A 154 -3.66 1.47 9.43
N ASP A 155 -4.74 1.57 10.19
CA ASP A 155 -4.71 1.92 11.61
C ASP A 155 -5.13 0.70 12.44
N LYS A 156 -4.14 0.04 13.06
CA LYS A 156 -4.34 -1.18 13.87
C LYS A 156 -5.26 -0.98 15.07
N ASP A 157 -5.39 0.26 15.54
CA ASP A 157 -6.20 0.62 16.70
C ASP A 157 -7.60 1.12 16.30
N ALA A 158 -7.85 1.34 15.00
CA ALA A 158 -9.13 1.80 14.50
C ALA A 158 -10.09 0.64 14.21
N VAL A 159 -11.18 0.63 14.95
CA VAL A 159 -12.35 -0.24 14.73
C VAL A 159 -13.57 0.64 14.60
N TYR A 160 -14.09 0.74 13.39
CA TYR A 160 -15.32 1.48 13.12
C TYR A 160 -16.53 0.55 13.31
N ARG A 161 -17.48 0.92 14.16
CA ARG A 161 -18.64 0.10 14.48
C ARG A 161 -19.84 0.46 13.62
N ALA A 162 -20.81 -0.45 13.54
CA ALA A 162 -22.08 -0.15 12.87
C ALA A 162 -22.71 1.12 13.47
N GLY A 163 -23.09 2.07 12.59
CA GLY A 163 -23.60 3.39 12.95
C GLY A 163 -22.55 4.51 12.98
N ASP A 164 -21.25 4.20 13.09
CA ASP A 164 -20.20 5.22 12.98
C ASP A 164 -20.12 5.75 11.54
N THR A 165 -19.72 7.01 11.41
CA THR A 165 -19.37 7.62 10.13
C THR A 165 -17.88 7.95 10.16
N PRO A 166 -17.03 7.25 9.42
CA PRO A 166 -15.60 7.59 9.31
C PRO A 166 -15.43 8.99 8.67
N THR A 167 -14.47 9.74 9.15
CA THR A 167 -14.11 11.08 8.64
C THR A 167 -12.75 11.04 7.95
#